data_7573534f596fdd291a2ede6971d081ba
#
_entry.id   7573534f596fdd291a2ede6971d081ba
#
_cell.length_a   1.000
_cell.length_b   1.000
_cell.length_c   1.000
_cell.angle_alpha   90.00
_cell.angle_beta   90.00
_cell.angle_gamma   90.00
#
_symmetry.space_group_name_H-M   'P 1'
#
loop_
_entity.id
_entity.type
_entity.pdbx_description
1 polymer ?
#
loop_
_entity_poly.entity_id
_entity_poly.type
_entity_poly.pdbx_seq_one_letter_code
_entity_poly.pdbx_strand_id
1 'polypeptide(L)'
;MKLRANCKINIGLDVLRRRADGFHDVSTVMVPVRKLYDRLEIEPAIETELVQRGLPVDCPPEDNICLRAWRLMHERYGAGPVRIVLDKRVPYGAGLGGGSADATAVVQGVDALFGLRLAEAELIDCAAALGSDTAFFVRNAPQLCTGRGEVMRPVKPAFGGYTLLIVKPDEAVSTREAYAGVRPAVPAESLEESMRLPVTAWQGRVKNDFEPHVFAAHPRLAELKESLLK
;
A
#
# COMPACT_ATOMS: atom_id res chain seq x y z
N MET A 1 1.32 9.51 -21.49
CA MET A 1 0.11 9.05 -20.72
C MET A 1 0.14 9.68 -19.33
N LYS A 2 -1.03 10.11 -18.78
CA LYS A 2 -1.14 10.68 -17.42
C LYS A 2 -1.90 9.75 -16.52
N LEU A 3 -1.35 9.43 -15.35
CA LEU A 3 -1.88 8.46 -14.40
C LEU A 3 -2.01 9.08 -13.00
N ARG A 4 -2.90 8.51 -12.18
CA ARG A 4 -3.04 8.86 -10.76
C ARG A 4 -2.79 7.60 -9.93
N ALA A 5 -1.73 7.62 -9.12
CA ALA A 5 -1.39 6.55 -8.19
C ALA A 5 -1.92 6.93 -6.79
N ASN A 6 -3.15 6.51 -6.48
CA ASN A 6 -3.77 6.82 -5.20
C ASN A 6 -3.20 5.95 -4.08
N CYS A 7 -3.21 6.46 -2.86
CA CYS A 7 -2.78 5.69 -1.70
C CYS A 7 -3.86 4.72 -1.18
N LYS A 8 -3.51 3.93 -0.16
CA LYS A 8 -4.41 3.03 0.58
C LYS A 8 -4.33 3.29 2.06
N ILE A 9 -5.33 2.82 2.79
CA ILE A 9 -5.27 2.60 4.23
C ILE A 9 -5.53 1.14 4.54
N ASN A 10 -5.10 0.70 5.74
CA ASN A 10 -5.49 -0.56 6.33
C ASN A 10 -6.55 -0.29 7.40
N ILE A 11 -7.68 -0.97 7.32
CA ILE A 11 -8.71 -0.97 8.35
C ILE A 11 -8.55 -2.28 9.12
N GLY A 12 -8.11 -2.17 10.36
CA GLY A 12 -7.66 -3.30 11.16
C GLY A 12 -6.39 -3.95 10.62
N LEU A 13 -5.64 -4.54 11.52
CA LEU A 13 -4.50 -5.41 11.21
C LEU A 13 -4.37 -6.42 12.33
N ASP A 14 -4.73 -7.66 12.05
CA ASP A 14 -4.47 -8.79 12.93
C ASP A 14 -3.20 -9.50 12.47
N VAL A 15 -2.29 -9.77 13.39
CA VAL A 15 -1.10 -10.60 13.15
C VAL A 15 -1.37 -11.99 13.74
N LEU A 16 -1.69 -12.95 12.86
CA LEU A 16 -2.28 -14.23 13.25
C LEU A 16 -1.26 -15.24 13.77
N ARG A 17 -0.10 -15.32 13.10
CA ARG A 17 0.99 -16.23 13.49
C ARG A 17 2.31 -15.83 12.83
N ARG A 18 3.41 -16.26 13.45
CA ARG A 18 4.73 -16.24 12.83
C ARG A 18 4.94 -17.48 11.99
N ARG A 19 5.45 -17.32 10.77
CA ARG A 19 5.73 -18.38 9.81
C ARG A 19 7.15 -18.93 9.97
N ALA A 20 7.40 -20.11 9.44
CA ALA A 20 8.73 -20.71 9.42
C ALA A 20 9.75 -19.94 8.55
N ASP A 21 9.25 -19.18 7.54
CA ASP A 21 10.05 -18.32 6.67
C ASP A 21 10.45 -16.96 7.32
N GLY A 22 10.08 -16.77 8.59
CA GLY A 22 10.36 -15.54 9.36
C GLY A 22 9.35 -14.41 9.18
N PHE A 23 8.43 -14.53 8.21
CA PHE A 23 7.31 -13.59 8.01
C PHE A 23 6.14 -13.89 8.96
N HIS A 24 5.06 -13.12 8.83
CA HIS A 24 3.85 -13.30 9.60
C HIS A 24 2.65 -13.49 8.66
N ASP A 25 1.70 -14.35 9.07
CA ASP A 25 0.38 -14.34 8.48
C ASP A 25 -0.43 -13.22 9.14
N VAL A 26 -1.05 -12.40 8.31
CA VAL A 26 -1.85 -11.25 8.74
C VAL A 26 -3.28 -11.34 8.20
N SER A 27 -4.17 -10.54 8.76
CA SER A 27 -5.49 -10.25 8.21
C SER A 27 -5.72 -8.74 8.30
N THR A 28 -5.99 -8.09 7.17
CA THR A 28 -6.24 -6.65 7.10
C THR A 28 -7.18 -6.33 5.94
N VAL A 29 -7.99 -5.29 6.07
CA VAL A 29 -8.78 -4.78 4.94
C VAL A 29 -8.08 -3.57 4.36
N MET A 30 -7.57 -3.70 3.14
CA MET A 30 -7.00 -2.59 2.39
C MET A 30 -8.08 -1.84 1.62
N VAL A 31 -8.05 -0.50 1.70
CA VAL A 31 -9.03 0.38 1.06
C VAL A 31 -8.33 1.50 0.30
N PRO A 32 -8.66 1.72 -0.99
CA PRO A 32 -8.05 2.80 -1.76
C PRO A 32 -8.56 4.18 -1.31
N VAL A 33 -7.66 5.13 -1.16
CA VAL A 33 -7.95 6.53 -0.84
C VAL A 33 -7.76 7.38 -2.08
N ARG A 34 -8.81 7.51 -2.88
CA ARG A 34 -8.75 8.06 -4.26
C ARG A 34 -8.44 9.56 -4.34
N LYS A 35 -8.67 10.34 -3.27
CA LYS A 35 -8.45 11.80 -3.26
C LYS A 35 -7.01 12.21 -2.89
N LEU A 36 -6.22 11.30 -2.34
CA LEU A 36 -4.79 11.48 -2.08
C LEU A 36 -4.00 10.58 -3.02
N TYR A 37 -3.28 11.17 -3.97
CA TYR A 37 -2.61 10.43 -5.04
C TYR A 37 -1.38 11.16 -5.56
N ASP A 38 -0.40 10.40 -6.02
CA ASP A 38 0.73 10.87 -6.81
C ASP A 38 0.32 10.97 -8.28
N ARG A 39 0.97 11.85 -9.02
CA ARG A 39 0.76 12.00 -10.46
C ARG A 39 1.96 11.43 -11.20
N LEU A 40 1.68 10.60 -12.18
CA LEU A 40 2.70 10.09 -13.08
C LEU A 40 2.39 10.51 -14.51
N GLU A 41 3.44 10.90 -15.24
CA GLU A 41 3.41 11.03 -16.69
C GLU A 41 4.42 10.04 -17.25
N ILE A 42 3.99 9.20 -18.20
CA ILE A 42 4.85 8.20 -18.83
C ILE A 42 4.74 8.39 -20.35
N GLU A 43 5.88 8.50 -21.02
CA GLU A 43 5.97 8.65 -22.47
C GLU A 43 7.14 7.84 -23.02
N PRO A 44 7.11 7.40 -24.30
CA PRO A 44 8.26 6.78 -24.93
C PRO A 44 9.45 7.73 -24.96
N ALA A 45 10.66 7.20 -24.84
CA ALA A 45 11.89 7.98 -24.86
C ALA A 45 13.00 7.23 -25.62
N ILE A 46 14.13 7.90 -25.87
CA ILE A 46 15.32 7.25 -26.44
C ILE A 46 16.04 6.43 -25.37
N GLU A 47 16.08 6.98 -24.14
CA GLU A 47 16.67 6.35 -22.97
C GLU A 47 15.70 6.47 -21.80
N THR A 48 15.75 5.50 -20.87
CA THR A 48 14.87 5.53 -19.70
C THR A 48 15.38 6.54 -18.68
N GLU A 49 14.50 7.45 -18.28
CA GLU A 49 14.77 8.43 -17.23
C GLU A 49 13.60 8.55 -16.26
N LEU A 50 13.90 8.91 -15.01
CA LEU A 50 12.92 9.27 -13.98
C LEU A 50 13.18 10.71 -13.53
N VAL A 51 12.16 11.54 -13.67
CA VAL A 51 12.13 12.90 -13.13
C VAL A 51 11.21 12.94 -11.95
N GLN A 52 11.76 13.12 -10.74
CA GLN A 52 10.95 13.22 -9.51
C GLN A 52 10.73 14.67 -9.13
N ARG A 53 9.51 14.98 -8.70
CA ARG A 53 9.05 16.28 -8.19
C ARG A 53 8.21 16.08 -6.93
N GLY A 54 7.92 17.17 -6.21
CA GLY A 54 7.07 17.14 -5.02
C GLY A 54 7.81 16.66 -3.79
N LEU A 55 7.18 15.80 -2.98
CA LEU A 55 7.76 15.30 -1.74
C LEU A 55 9.01 14.45 -2.00
N PRO A 56 10.03 14.52 -1.13
CA PRO A 56 11.23 13.71 -1.28
C PRO A 56 10.92 12.22 -1.09
N VAL A 57 11.69 11.39 -1.78
CA VAL A 57 11.74 9.94 -1.58
C VAL A 57 13.16 9.60 -1.15
N ASP A 58 13.29 8.99 0.01
CA ASP A 58 14.59 8.65 0.59
C ASP A 58 15.10 7.32 0.01
N CYS A 59 15.55 7.37 -1.24
CA CYS A 59 16.26 6.29 -1.90
C CYS A 59 17.15 6.82 -3.03
N PRO A 60 18.22 6.10 -3.40
CA PRO A 60 18.98 6.40 -4.62
C PRO A 60 18.04 6.40 -5.84
N PRO A 61 18.22 7.32 -6.81
CA PRO A 61 17.35 7.39 -8.00
C PRO A 61 17.22 6.06 -8.75
N GLU A 62 18.31 5.30 -8.86
CA GLU A 62 18.36 3.99 -9.52
C GLU A 62 17.55 2.91 -8.82
N ASP A 63 17.33 3.06 -7.51
CA ASP A 63 16.55 2.14 -6.68
C ASP A 63 15.07 2.53 -6.59
N ASN A 64 14.70 3.65 -7.20
CA ASN A 64 13.31 4.10 -7.19
C ASN A 64 12.40 3.01 -7.76
N ILE A 65 11.33 2.71 -7.04
CA ILE A 65 10.42 1.62 -7.39
C ILE A 65 9.76 1.80 -8.78
N CYS A 66 9.63 3.02 -9.27
CA CYS A 66 9.14 3.30 -10.62
C CYS A 66 10.12 2.79 -11.69
N LEU A 67 11.43 2.99 -11.51
CA LEU A 67 12.44 2.45 -12.42
C LEU A 67 12.52 0.93 -12.31
N ARG A 68 12.39 0.38 -11.11
CA ARG A 68 12.32 -1.08 -10.91
C ARG A 68 11.11 -1.68 -11.63
N ALA A 69 9.96 -1.02 -11.58
CA ALA A 69 8.76 -1.44 -12.28
C ALA A 69 8.95 -1.42 -13.79
N TRP A 70 9.55 -0.37 -14.35
CA TRP A 70 9.88 -0.33 -15.78
C TRP A 70 10.88 -1.42 -16.16
N ARG A 71 11.98 -1.62 -15.40
CA ARG A 71 12.97 -2.70 -15.67
C ARG A 71 12.30 -4.07 -15.73
N LEU A 72 11.41 -4.37 -14.79
CA LEU A 72 10.65 -5.60 -14.78
C LEU A 72 9.83 -5.79 -16.08
N MET A 73 9.15 -4.73 -16.52
CA MET A 73 8.36 -4.74 -17.75
C MET A 73 9.24 -4.88 -19.00
N HIS A 74 10.41 -4.23 -18.99
CA HIS A 74 11.41 -4.38 -20.04
C HIS A 74 11.94 -5.81 -20.12
N GLU A 75 12.36 -6.38 -19.00
CA GLU A 75 12.94 -7.74 -18.91
C GLU A 75 11.94 -8.84 -19.30
N ARG A 76 10.68 -8.71 -18.86
CA ARG A 76 9.66 -9.73 -19.09
C ARG A 76 8.98 -9.64 -20.46
N TYR A 77 8.78 -8.42 -20.94
CA TYR A 77 7.91 -8.19 -22.11
C TYR A 77 8.56 -7.35 -23.21
N GLY A 78 9.82 -6.97 -23.06
CA GLY A 78 10.55 -6.18 -24.06
C GLY A 78 10.04 -4.74 -24.20
N ALA A 79 9.41 -4.18 -23.17
CA ALA A 79 8.95 -2.80 -23.19
C ALA A 79 10.09 -1.84 -23.51
N GLY A 80 9.86 -0.90 -24.41
CA GLY A 80 10.86 0.11 -24.81
C GLY A 80 11.18 1.09 -23.68
N PRO A 81 12.21 1.96 -23.90
CA PRO A 81 12.56 2.97 -22.93
C PRO A 81 11.48 4.04 -22.78
N VAL A 82 11.38 4.59 -21.59
CA VAL A 82 10.35 5.56 -21.22
C VAL A 82 10.92 6.71 -20.39
N ARG A 83 10.33 7.87 -20.54
CA ARG A 83 10.47 8.97 -19.59
C ARG A 83 9.31 8.93 -18.60
N ILE A 84 9.65 8.84 -17.31
CA ILE A 84 8.69 8.83 -16.19
C ILE A 84 8.84 10.15 -15.44
N VAL A 85 7.76 10.91 -15.29
CA VAL A 85 7.71 12.07 -14.41
C VAL A 85 6.80 11.72 -13.24
N LEU A 86 7.36 11.68 -12.03
CA LEU A 86 6.65 11.41 -10.77
C LEU A 86 6.51 12.72 -9.98
N ASP A 87 5.27 13.22 -9.80
CA ASP A 87 4.92 14.31 -8.90
C ASP A 87 4.40 13.71 -7.58
N LYS A 88 5.30 13.59 -6.61
CA LYS A 88 5.05 12.91 -5.33
C LYS A 88 4.28 13.79 -4.36
N ARG A 89 3.13 13.30 -3.88
CA ARG A 89 2.20 13.99 -2.95
C ARG A 89 1.82 13.12 -1.76
N VAL A 90 1.84 11.80 -1.94
CA VAL A 90 1.64 10.83 -0.86
C VAL A 90 2.93 10.74 -0.06
N PRO A 91 2.92 10.99 1.26
CA PRO A 91 4.12 10.93 2.09
C PRO A 91 4.82 9.56 1.99
N TYR A 92 6.14 9.59 1.81
CA TYR A 92 6.97 8.39 1.80
C TYR A 92 7.07 7.79 3.21
N GLY A 93 7.09 6.46 3.31
CA GLY A 93 7.26 5.76 4.60
C GLY A 93 6.08 5.89 5.58
N ALA A 94 4.92 6.39 5.13
CA ALA A 94 3.76 6.66 5.99
C ALA A 94 2.78 5.47 6.13
N GLY A 95 3.11 4.28 5.62
CA GLY A 95 2.18 3.12 5.61
C GLY A 95 1.04 3.25 4.60
N LEU A 96 1.00 4.32 3.80
CA LEU A 96 -0.08 4.63 2.86
C LEU A 96 0.05 3.92 1.50
N GLY A 97 1.09 3.12 1.28
CA GLY A 97 1.29 2.35 0.06
C GLY A 97 1.59 3.21 -1.19
N GLY A 98 2.02 4.48 -1.03
CA GLY A 98 2.24 5.40 -2.15
C GLY A 98 3.24 4.87 -3.17
N GLY A 99 4.42 4.40 -2.72
CA GLY A 99 5.40 3.80 -3.63
C GLY A 99 4.88 2.55 -4.36
N SER A 100 4.11 1.72 -3.67
CA SER A 100 3.46 0.54 -4.28
C SER A 100 2.43 0.95 -5.36
N ALA A 101 1.69 2.02 -5.10
CA ALA A 101 0.77 2.59 -6.08
C ALA A 101 1.50 3.15 -7.30
N ASP A 102 2.63 3.86 -7.08
CA ASP A 102 3.48 4.39 -8.16
C ASP A 102 4.01 3.26 -9.04
N ALA A 103 4.56 2.19 -8.43
CA ALA A 103 5.06 1.03 -9.14
C ALA A 103 3.98 0.36 -10.00
N THR A 104 2.79 0.15 -9.43
CA THR A 104 1.67 -0.45 -10.16
C THR A 104 1.21 0.45 -11.29
N ALA A 105 1.17 1.77 -11.08
CA ALA A 105 0.84 2.73 -12.13
C ALA A 105 1.85 2.68 -13.28
N VAL A 106 3.15 2.47 -12.99
CA VAL A 106 4.16 2.26 -14.05
C VAL A 106 3.91 0.95 -14.79
N VAL A 107 3.67 -0.17 -14.09
CA VAL A 107 3.36 -1.46 -14.74
C VAL A 107 2.17 -1.33 -15.69
N GLN A 108 1.04 -0.80 -15.21
CA GLN A 108 -0.17 -0.60 -16.01
C GLN A 108 0.02 0.44 -17.13
N GLY A 109 0.80 1.50 -16.85
CA GLY A 109 1.10 2.54 -17.83
C GLY A 109 1.96 2.04 -18.97
N VAL A 110 2.97 1.22 -18.68
CA VAL A 110 3.86 0.59 -19.67
C VAL A 110 3.08 -0.43 -20.49
N ASP A 111 2.27 -1.28 -19.84
CA ASP A 111 1.37 -2.21 -20.54
C ASP A 111 0.50 -1.49 -21.58
N ALA A 112 -0.18 -0.43 -21.17
CA ALA A 112 -1.04 0.34 -22.06
C ALA A 112 -0.26 1.12 -23.13
N LEU A 113 0.92 1.69 -22.80
CA LEU A 113 1.73 2.50 -23.70
C LEU A 113 2.30 1.68 -24.87
N PHE A 114 2.74 0.46 -24.59
CA PHE A 114 3.32 -0.46 -25.58
C PHE A 114 2.31 -1.48 -26.12
N GLY A 115 1.05 -1.43 -25.68
CA GLY A 115 -0.02 -2.29 -26.16
C GLY A 115 0.23 -3.77 -25.87
N LEU A 116 0.83 -4.11 -24.74
CA LEU A 116 1.18 -5.49 -24.37
C LEU A 116 -0.06 -6.34 -24.11
N ARG A 117 -1.16 -5.72 -23.65
CA ARG A 117 -2.47 -6.36 -23.42
C ARG A 117 -2.39 -7.51 -22.42
N LEU A 118 -1.65 -7.30 -21.33
CA LEU A 118 -1.48 -8.30 -20.29
C LEU A 118 -2.81 -8.61 -19.60
N ALA A 119 -3.04 -9.87 -19.28
CA ALA A 119 -4.17 -10.26 -18.45
C ALA A 119 -4.03 -9.72 -17.02
N GLU A 120 -5.13 -9.54 -16.28
CA GLU A 120 -5.11 -9.06 -14.90
C GLU A 120 -4.17 -9.90 -14.03
N ALA A 121 -4.14 -11.22 -14.22
CA ALA A 121 -3.26 -12.11 -13.47
C ALA A 121 -1.77 -11.80 -13.71
N GLU A 122 -1.38 -11.50 -14.94
CA GLU A 122 0.01 -11.13 -15.29
C GLU A 122 0.39 -9.78 -14.69
N LEU A 123 -0.52 -8.79 -14.69
CA LEU A 123 -0.32 -7.51 -14.03
C LEU A 123 -0.16 -7.68 -12.51
N ILE A 124 -0.96 -8.56 -11.89
CA ILE A 124 -0.85 -8.90 -10.47
C ILE A 124 0.51 -9.54 -10.17
N ASP A 125 0.98 -10.47 -10.99
CA ASP A 125 2.28 -11.12 -10.82
C ASP A 125 3.44 -10.13 -10.96
N CYS A 126 3.38 -9.23 -11.94
CA CYS A 126 4.36 -8.16 -12.09
C CYS A 126 4.38 -7.23 -10.87
N ALA A 127 3.21 -6.82 -10.42
CA ALA A 127 3.09 -5.96 -9.25
C ALA A 127 3.60 -6.67 -7.98
N ALA A 128 3.22 -7.92 -7.73
CA ALA A 128 3.65 -8.70 -6.56
C ALA A 128 5.17 -8.89 -6.48
N ALA A 129 5.85 -8.97 -7.62
CA ALA A 129 7.31 -9.04 -7.68
C ALA A 129 8.01 -7.77 -7.20
N LEU A 130 7.32 -6.63 -7.15
CA LEU A 130 7.86 -5.32 -6.75
C LEU A 130 7.68 -5.04 -5.26
N GLY A 131 6.63 -5.58 -4.64
CA GLY A 131 6.36 -5.37 -3.22
C GLY A 131 5.06 -6.02 -2.75
N SER A 132 4.89 -6.14 -1.44
CA SER A 132 3.73 -6.84 -0.85
C SER A 132 2.39 -6.15 -1.12
N ASP A 133 2.36 -4.81 -1.12
CA ASP A 133 1.13 -4.04 -1.29
C ASP A 133 0.85 -3.68 -2.77
N THR A 134 1.80 -3.93 -3.68
CA THR A 134 1.71 -3.48 -5.09
C THR A 134 0.56 -4.15 -5.84
N ALA A 135 0.38 -5.46 -5.66
CA ALA A 135 -0.69 -6.21 -6.30
C ALA A 135 -2.10 -5.71 -5.95
N PHE A 136 -2.28 -5.11 -4.76
CA PHE A 136 -3.53 -4.48 -4.34
C PHE A 136 -4.00 -3.40 -5.33
N PHE A 137 -3.06 -2.59 -5.82
CA PHE A 137 -3.38 -1.45 -6.69
C PHE A 137 -3.74 -1.84 -8.13
N VAL A 138 -3.52 -3.08 -8.54
CA VAL A 138 -3.98 -3.57 -9.85
C VAL A 138 -5.50 -3.50 -9.93
N ARG A 139 -6.19 -4.04 -8.92
CA ARG A 139 -7.65 -3.96 -8.80
C ARG A 139 -8.12 -2.64 -8.21
N ASN A 140 -7.33 -2.06 -7.33
CA ASN A 140 -7.58 -0.77 -6.68
C ASN A 140 -9.00 -0.64 -6.10
N ALA A 141 -9.44 -1.65 -5.39
CA ALA A 141 -10.76 -1.78 -4.76
C ALA A 141 -10.60 -2.33 -3.32
N PRO A 142 -11.58 -2.17 -2.42
CA PRO A 142 -11.50 -2.73 -1.08
C PRO A 142 -11.33 -4.25 -1.10
N GLN A 143 -10.32 -4.76 -0.41
CA GLN A 143 -9.96 -6.18 -0.35
C GLN A 143 -9.58 -6.59 1.07
N LEU A 144 -10.05 -7.77 1.49
CA LEU A 144 -9.46 -8.49 2.61
C LEU A 144 -8.17 -9.14 2.13
N CYS A 145 -7.07 -8.81 2.78
CA CYS A 145 -5.74 -9.29 2.47
C CYS A 145 -5.27 -10.22 3.60
N THR A 146 -4.89 -11.45 3.24
CA THR A 146 -4.41 -12.48 4.16
C THR A 146 -3.06 -13.05 3.68
N GLY A 147 -2.53 -14.08 4.37
CA GLY A 147 -1.16 -14.52 4.14
C GLY A 147 -0.18 -13.45 4.64
N ARG A 148 0.79 -13.03 3.83
CA ARG A 148 1.67 -11.88 4.10
C ARG A 148 1.05 -10.54 3.62
N GLY A 149 -0.22 -10.58 3.14
CA GLY A 149 -0.96 -9.51 2.48
C GLY A 149 -1.25 -9.77 0.99
N GLU A 150 -0.69 -10.86 0.42
CA GLU A 150 -0.77 -11.20 -1.01
C GLU A 150 -2.05 -11.96 -1.41
N VAL A 151 -2.70 -12.62 -0.47
CA VAL A 151 -3.95 -13.34 -0.74
C VAL A 151 -5.11 -12.37 -0.59
N MET A 152 -5.68 -11.93 -1.71
CA MET A 152 -6.64 -10.83 -1.75
C MET A 152 -8.02 -11.29 -2.20
N ARG A 153 -9.05 -10.92 -1.42
CA ARG A 153 -10.45 -11.19 -1.71
C ARG A 153 -11.27 -9.91 -1.64
N PRO A 154 -12.10 -9.60 -2.64
CA PRO A 154 -12.97 -8.41 -2.61
C PRO A 154 -13.87 -8.39 -1.38
N VAL A 155 -14.04 -7.22 -0.78
CA VAL A 155 -14.98 -6.98 0.33
C VAL A 155 -15.77 -5.70 0.09
N LYS A 156 -16.93 -5.59 0.74
CA LYS A 156 -17.78 -4.39 0.70
C LYS A 156 -17.93 -3.86 2.12
N PRO A 157 -17.00 -3.02 2.59
CA PRO A 157 -17.08 -2.48 3.94
C PRO A 157 -18.22 -1.46 4.08
N ALA A 158 -18.85 -1.41 5.26
CA ALA A 158 -20.04 -0.60 5.53
C ALA A 158 -19.69 0.84 5.98
N PHE A 159 -18.78 1.53 5.27
CA PHE A 159 -18.39 2.92 5.61
C PHE A 159 -18.70 3.96 4.51
N GLY A 160 -19.62 3.65 3.60
CA GLY A 160 -20.07 4.61 2.61
C GLY A 160 -20.65 5.87 3.28
N GLY A 161 -20.28 7.06 2.75
CA GLY A 161 -20.73 8.35 3.30
C GLY A 161 -19.86 8.94 4.42
N TYR A 162 -18.87 8.23 4.93
CA TYR A 162 -17.93 8.77 5.90
C TYR A 162 -16.79 9.56 5.23
N THR A 163 -16.28 10.55 5.94
CA THR A 163 -15.08 11.30 5.55
C THR A 163 -13.87 10.72 6.28
N LEU A 164 -12.81 10.46 5.53
CA LEU A 164 -11.53 10.01 6.08
C LEU A 164 -10.64 11.22 6.35
N LEU A 165 -10.20 11.38 7.60
CA LEU A 165 -9.12 12.27 8.00
C LEU A 165 -7.84 11.45 8.18
N ILE A 166 -6.77 11.81 7.47
CA ILE A 166 -5.44 11.22 7.64
C ILE A 166 -4.56 12.22 8.39
N VAL A 167 -4.04 11.80 9.53
CA VAL A 167 -3.09 12.57 10.32
C VAL A 167 -1.75 11.84 10.33
N LYS A 168 -0.70 12.47 9.78
CA LYS A 168 0.66 11.92 9.74
C LYS A 168 1.58 12.84 10.53
N PRO A 169 2.00 12.46 11.74
CA PRO A 169 3.02 13.18 12.50
C PRO A 169 4.41 13.01 11.88
N ASP A 170 5.40 13.76 12.38
CA ASP A 170 6.78 13.67 11.91
C ASP A 170 7.46 12.35 12.31
N GLU A 171 6.96 11.69 13.34
CA GLU A 171 7.46 10.39 13.77
C GLU A 171 7.26 9.33 12.71
N ALA A 172 8.29 8.52 12.49
CA ALA A 172 8.28 7.40 11.55
C ALA A 172 8.52 6.09 12.30
N VAL A 173 7.73 5.07 11.98
CA VAL A 173 7.87 3.70 12.50
C VAL A 173 8.19 2.79 11.32
N SER A 174 9.33 2.11 11.36
CA SER A 174 9.68 1.16 10.32
C SER A 174 8.84 -0.11 10.44
N THR A 175 8.59 -0.78 9.31
CA THR A 175 7.88 -2.08 9.30
C THR A 175 8.60 -3.11 10.18
N ARG A 176 9.94 -3.12 10.17
CA ARG A 176 10.75 -4.01 11.03
C ARG A 176 10.48 -3.76 12.50
N GLU A 177 10.46 -2.51 12.91
CA GLU A 177 10.17 -2.11 14.29
C GLU A 177 8.75 -2.51 14.71
N ALA A 178 7.74 -2.24 13.87
CA ALA A 178 6.36 -2.59 14.13
C ALA A 178 6.17 -4.11 14.38
N TYR A 179 6.85 -4.96 13.59
CA TYR A 179 6.80 -6.41 13.77
C TYR A 179 7.65 -6.93 14.94
N ALA A 180 8.67 -6.19 15.40
CA ALA A 180 9.62 -6.69 16.41
C ALA A 180 8.98 -7.04 17.75
N GLY A 181 7.94 -6.34 18.15
CA GLY A 181 7.28 -6.54 19.45
C GLY A 181 5.87 -7.10 19.34
N VAL A 182 5.42 -7.46 18.14
CA VAL A 182 4.06 -7.99 17.97
C VAL A 182 3.95 -9.38 18.59
N ARG A 183 2.80 -9.65 19.22
CA ARG A 183 2.44 -10.96 19.76
C ARG A 183 1.33 -11.54 18.90
N PRO A 184 1.65 -12.45 17.97
CA PRO A 184 0.66 -13.05 17.10
C PRO A 184 -0.43 -13.78 17.87
N ALA A 185 -1.68 -13.53 17.50
CA ALA A 185 -2.84 -14.23 18.08
C ALA A 185 -3.99 -14.27 17.07
N VAL A 186 -4.72 -15.39 17.04
CA VAL A 186 -5.94 -15.46 16.25
C VAL A 186 -7.06 -14.79 17.05
N PRO A 187 -7.72 -13.74 16.52
CA PRO A 187 -8.80 -13.06 17.22
C PRO A 187 -10.05 -13.97 17.34
N ALA A 188 -10.85 -13.78 18.39
CA ALA A 188 -12.09 -14.52 18.59
C ALA A 188 -13.15 -14.17 17.52
N GLU A 189 -13.17 -12.92 17.06
CA GLU A 189 -14.02 -12.45 15.97
C GLU A 189 -13.12 -12.02 14.81
N SER A 190 -13.40 -12.50 13.61
CA SER A 190 -12.61 -12.14 12.42
C SER A 190 -12.82 -10.68 12.03
N LEU A 191 -11.79 -10.08 11.43
CA LEU A 191 -11.89 -8.74 10.89
C LEU A 191 -13.03 -8.62 9.84
N GLU A 192 -13.27 -9.66 9.06
CA GLU A 192 -14.35 -9.68 8.08
C GLU A 192 -15.74 -9.58 8.74
N GLU A 193 -15.95 -10.26 9.86
CA GLU A 193 -17.20 -10.17 10.62
C GLU A 193 -17.38 -8.79 11.20
N SER A 194 -16.33 -8.23 11.82
CA SER A 194 -16.33 -6.85 12.34
C SER A 194 -16.63 -5.82 11.25
N MET A 195 -16.12 -5.99 10.03
CA MET A 195 -16.33 -5.10 8.90
C MET A 195 -17.78 -5.09 8.36
N ARG A 196 -18.60 -6.06 8.69
CA ARG A 196 -20.04 -6.09 8.35
C ARG A 196 -20.88 -5.21 9.27
N LEU A 197 -20.34 -4.86 10.43
CA LEU A 197 -21.00 -4.00 11.40
C LEU A 197 -20.90 -2.52 10.98
N PRO A 198 -21.80 -1.66 11.43
CA PRO A 198 -21.66 -0.22 11.21
C PRO A 198 -20.38 0.31 11.88
N VAL A 199 -19.80 1.36 11.31
CA VAL A 199 -18.52 1.96 11.79
C VAL A 199 -18.57 2.30 13.29
N THR A 200 -19.73 2.71 13.81
CA THR A 200 -19.95 2.99 15.23
C THR A 200 -19.72 1.80 16.17
N ALA A 201 -19.75 0.58 15.63
CA ALA A 201 -19.49 -0.65 16.37
C ALA A 201 -18.03 -1.15 16.25
N TRP A 202 -17.17 -0.46 15.49
CA TRP A 202 -15.79 -0.90 15.25
C TRP A 202 -14.86 -0.65 16.43
N GLN A 203 -15.16 0.34 17.26
CA GLN A 203 -14.31 0.66 18.41
C GLN A 203 -14.14 -0.55 19.33
N GLY A 204 -12.88 -0.91 19.64
CA GLY A 204 -12.53 -2.07 20.43
C GLY A 204 -12.59 -3.43 19.70
N ARG A 205 -13.18 -3.48 18.48
CA ARG A 205 -13.24 -4.70 17.65
C ARG A 205 -12.22 -4.64 16.51
N VAL A 206 -12.22 -3.54 15.76
CA VAL A 206 -11.23 -3.29 14.69
C VAL A 206 -10.00 -2.65 15.32
N LYS A 207 -8.90 -3.37 15.35
CA LYS A 207 -7.65 -2.97 16.02
C LYS A 207 -6.47 -3.09 15.08
N ASN A 208 -5.35 -2.56 15.50
CA ASN A 208 -4.06 -2.77 14.85
C ASN A 208 -3.10 -3.41 15.86
N ASP A 209 -2.70 -4.65 15.63
CA ASP A 209 -1.86 -5.42 16.55
C ASP A 209 -0.44 -4.84 16.72
N PHE A 210 -0.04 -3.86 15.92
CA PHE A 210 1.19 -3.11 16.15
C PHE A 210 1.07 -2.09 17.27
N GLU A 211 -0.14 -1.59 17.58
CA GLU A 211 -0.33 -0.47 18.51
C GLU A 211 0.30 -0.68 19.89
N PRO A 212 0.13 -1.83 20.57
CA PRO A 212 0.68 -1.99 21.91
C PRO A 212 2.20 -1.81 21.95
N HIS A 213 2.92 -2.34 20.98
CA HIS A 213 4.37 -2.23 20.91
C HIS A 213 4.80 -0.84 20.43
N VAL A 214 4.20 -0.34 19.37
CA VAL A 214 4.52 0.96 18.77
C VAL A 214 4.23 2.08 19.77
N PHE A 215 3.10 2.05 20.48
CA PHE A 215 2.75 3.08 21.45
C PHE A 215 3.65 3.07 22.71
N ALA A 216 4.17 1.90 23.09
CA ALA A 216 5.16 1.82 24.16
C ALA A 216 6.50 2.46 23.76
N ALA A 217 6.91 2.33 22.50
CA ALA A 217 8.13 2.93 21.96
C ALA A 217 7.93 4.40 21.56
N HIS A 218 6.74 4.78 21.13
CA HIS A 218 6.36 6.11 20.63
C HIS A 218 5.11 6.66 21.36
N PRO A 219 5.21 7.11 22.61
CA PRO A 219 4.05 7.54 23.42
C PRO A 219 3.24 8.67 22.78
N ARG A 220 3.90 9.57 22.01
CA ARG A 220 3.23 10.67 21.30
C ARG A 220 2.21 10.17 20.28
N LEU A 221 2.42 8.98 19.66
CA LEU A 221 1.44 8.38 18.76
C LEU A 221 0.20 7.90 19.52
N ALA A 222 0.36 7.37 20.73
CA ALA A 222 -0.75 7.00 21.60
C ALA A 222 -1.58 8.23 22.00
N GLU A 223 -0.91 9.31 22.45
CA GLU A 223 -1.54 10.58 22.80
C GLU A 223 -2.32 11.18 21.63
N LEU A 224 -1.73 11.14 20.42
CA LEU A 224 -2.40 11.60 19.21
C LEU A 224 -3.68 10.79 18.93
N LYS A 225 -3.61 9.44 19.01
CA LYS A 225 -4.79 8.59 18.83
C LYS A 225 -5.88 8.92 19.85
N GLU A 226 -5.53 9.05 21.14
CA GLU A 226 -6.49 9.40 22.18
C GLU A 226 -7.15 10.77 21.94
N SER A 227 -6.37 11.73 21.42
CA SER A 227 -6.90 13.06 21.08
C SER A 227 -7.87 13.05 19.92
N LEU A 228 -7.68 12.15 18.95
CA LEU A 228 -8.57 11.96 17.79
C LEU A 228 -9.85 11.19 18.12
N LEU A 229 -9.88 10.47 19.24
CA LEU A 229 -11.04 9.69 19.68
C LEU A 229 -11.98 10.46 20.63
N LYS A 230 -11.57 11.65 21.09
CA LYS A 230 -12.38 12.57 21.90
C LYS A 230 -13.24 13.47 21.03
#